data_cca23e4f21c06dc488268afc672af04a
#
_entry.id   cca23e4f21c06dc488268afc672af04a
#
_cell.length_a   1.000
_cell.length_b   1.000
_cell.length_c   1.000
_cell.angle_alpha   90.00
_cell.angle_beta   90.00
_cell.angle_gamma   90.00
#
_symmetry.space_group_name_H-M   'P 1'
#
loop_
_entity.id
_entity.type
_entity.pdbx_description
1 polymer ?
#
loop_
_entity_poly.entity_id
_entity_poly.type
_entity_poly.pdbx_seq_one_letter_code
_entity_poly.pdbx_strand_id
1 'polypeptide(L)'
;LIDDQVLEAIEECIPLGPLHNPANLMGIRGCMAAMPGVPMVAVFDTAWGQTMPKKAYMYALPYEAYTEHKVRRYGFHGTSHRYVSGRAIKKLEALGMKKEDTRVITCHLGNGSSLSAVKGGKCVDTSMGLTPLKGVPMGTRCGSIDPAIMPYLMGRTGMSAQEMDTYMNKKSGMLGLSGVSSDFRDLSAATKAGNERAALARELFCYKVKQYIGAYAASLGGVDAIVLTAGVGENDPFIREMILEGLEYLGMDMDYDYNKSCPRGKEVEISK
;
A
#
# COMPACT_ATOMS: atom_id res chain seq x y z
N LEU A 1 -11.19 20.06 11.00
CA LEU A 1 -10.45 20.88 11.98
C LEU A 1 -10.08 20.02 13.17
N ILE A 2 -8.94 20.31 13.79
CA ILE A 2 -8.51 19.68 15.04
C ILE A 2 -9.06 20.52 16.21
N ASP A 3 -9.72 19.84 17.12
CA ASP A 3 -10.19 20.31 18.42
C ASP A 3 -9.86 19.25 19.48
N ASP A 4 -10.26 19.49 20.72
CA ASP A 4 -9.97 18.58 21.84
C ASP A 4 -10.62 17.20 21.63
N GLN A 5 -11.82 17.14 21.05
CA GLN A 5 -12.50 15.86 20.75
C GLN A 5 -11.74 15.05 19.71
N VAL A 6 -11.18 15.72 18.69
CA VAL A 6 -10.36 15.04 17.67
C VAL A 6 -9.06 14.52 18.27
N LEU A 7 -8.44 15.28 19.19
CA LEU A 7 -7.22 14.83 19.88
C LEU A 7 -7.50 13.60 20.75
N GLU A 8 -8.58 13.60 21.53
CA GLU A 8 -9.02 12.45 22.33
C GLU A 8 -9.27 11.22 21.45
N ALA A 9 -10.00 11.38 20.34
CA ALA A 9 -10.26 10.29 19.42
C ALA A 9 -8.99 9.70 18.79
N ILE A 10 -7.97 10.54 18.51
CA ILE A 10 -6.67 10.05 18.03
C ILE A 10 -5.92 9.31 19.15
N GLU A 11 -6.01 9.77 20.40
CA GLU A 11 -5.42 9.10 21.56
C GLU A 11 -6.05 7.71 21.79
N GLU A 12 -7.37 7.60 21.73
CA GLU A 12 -8.08 6.31 21.79
C GLU A 12 -7.65 5.33 20.70
N CYS A 13 -7.23 5.85 19.53
CA CYS A 13 -6.74 5.05 18.43
C CYS A 13 -5.23 4.67 18.52
N ILE A 14 -4.51 5.06 19.58
CA ILE A 14 -3.10 4.67 19.78
C ILE A 14 -2.90 3.15 19.70
N PRO A 15 -3.73 2.29 20.34
CA PRO A 15 -3.56 0.85 20.26
C PRO A 15 -3.66 0.29 18.82
N LEU A 16 -4.38 0.96 17.92
CA LEU A 16 -4.50 0.58 16.51
C LEU A 16 -3.33 1.07 15.65
N GLY A 17 -2.66 2.14 16.08
CA GLY A 17 -1.54 2.76 15.36
C GLY A 17 -0.39 3.20 16.27
N PRO A 18 0.20 2.29 17.09
CA PRO A 18 1.15 2.66 18.14
C PRO A 18 2.45 3.26 17.62
N LEU A 19 2.80 3.01 16.37
CA LEU A 19 4.01 3.56 15.74
C LEU A 19 3.79 4.96 15.12
N HIS A 20 2.54 5.38 14.93
CA HIS A 20 2.20 6.60 14.19
C HIS A 20 1.44 7.61 15.05
N ASN A 21 0.39 7.18 15.74
CA ASN A 21 -0.51 8.11 16.46
C ASN A 21 0.17 8.91 17.58
N PRO A 22 1.07 8.35 18.42
CA PRO A 22 1.78 9.15 19.43
C PRO A 22 2.64 10.26 18.82
N ALA A 23 3.37 9.95 17.75
CA ALA A 23 4.21 10.93 17.04
C ALA A 23 3.35 12.02 16.38
N ASN A 24 2.22 11.64 15.77
CA ASN A 24 1.28 12.59 15.18
C ASN A 24 0.69 13.54 16.23
N LEU A 25 0.25 13.01 17.38
CA LEU A 25 -0.26 13.84 18.50
C LEU A 25 0.80 14.83 19.00
N MET A 26 2.03 14.37 19.17
CA MET A 26 3.15 15.24 19.57
C MET A 26 3.36 16.36 18.53
N GLY A 27 3.36 16.03 17.23
CA GLY A 27 3.47 17.00 16.15
C GLY A 27 2.32 18.02 16.14
N ILE A 28 1.08 17.55 16.30
CA ILE A 28 -0.10 18.41 16.36
C ILE A 28 0.01 19.40 17.55
N ARG A 29 0.30 18.89 18.75
CA ARG A 29 0.45 19.73 19.95
C ARG A 29 1.59 20.73 19.81
N GLY A 30 2.71 20.30 19.22
CA GLY A 30 3.83 21.19 18.90
C GLY A 30 3.44 22.33 17.94
N CYS A 31 2.70 22.01 16.88
CA CYS A 31 2.19 23.00 15.94
C CYS A 31 1.18 23.98 16.61
N MET A 32 0.27 23.46 17.42
CA MET A 32 -0.70 24.31 18.16
C MET A 32 0.00 25.27 19.10
N ALA A 33 1.06 24.85 19.80
CA ALA A 33 1.85 25.67 20.69
C ALA A 33 2.69 26.72 19.93
N ALA A 34 3.27 26.35 18.79
CA ALA A 34 4.11 27.25 18.00
C ALA A 34 3.33 28.24 17.16
N MET A 35 2.08 27.92 16.81
CA MET A 35 1.22 28.75 15.95
C MET A 35 -0.19 28.91 16.57
N PRO A 36 -0.32 29.63 17.71
CA PRO A 36 -1.61 29.79 18.38
C PRO A 36 -2.59 30.54 17.46
N GLY A 37 -3.85 30.09 17.43
CA GLY A 37 -4.90 30.69 16.62
C GLY A 37 -4.88 30.33 15.12
N VAL A 38 -3.89 29.57 14.64
CA VAL A 38 -3.90 29.05 13.26
C VAL A 38 -4.78 27.80 13.21
N PRO A 39 -5.78 27.73 12.31
CA PRO A 39 -6.60 26.54 12.15
C PRO A 39 -5.76 25.32 11.71
N MET A 40 -5.90 24.21 12.42
CA MET A 40 -5.22 22.96 12.12
C MET A 40 -6.20 21.96 11.51
N VAL A 41 -5.77 21.26 10.48
CA VAL A 41 -6.57 20.25 9.77
C VAL A 41 -5.84 18.91 9.80
N ALA A 42 -6.51 17.86 10.31
CA ALA A 42 -6.04 16.49 10.18
C ALA A 42 -6.53 15.88 8.86
N VAL A 43 -5.64 15.22 8.12
CA VAL A 43 -5.96 14.40 6.97
C VAL A 43 -5.65 12.95 7.36
N PHE A 44 -6.70 12.17 7.58
CA PHE A 44 -6.54 10.79 8.01
C PHE A 44 -6.25 9.87 6.82
N ASP A 45 -5.14 9.18 6.90
CA ASP A 45 -4.66 8.26 5.85
C ASP A 45 -5.62 7.09 5.60
N THR A 46 -6.39 6.70 6.60
CA THR A 46 -7.39 5.63 6.54
C THR A 46 -8.77 6.08 6.00
N ALA A 47 -9.02 7.38 5.86
CA ALA A 47 -10.32 7.92 5.48
C ALA A 47 -10.79 7.44 4.10
N TRP A 48 -9.86 7.21 3.17
CA TRP A 48 -10.14 6.68 1.85
C TRP A 48 -10.81 5.30 1.88
N GLY A 49 -10.40 4.44 2.82
CA GLY A 49 -10.93 3.10 3.00
C GLY A 49 -12.36 3.02 3.56
N GLN A 50 -12.94 4.13 4.01
CA GLN A 50 -14.29 4.13 4.58
C GLN A 50 -15.39 3.81 3.58
N THR A 51 -15.13 3.92 2.28
CA THR A 51 -16.09 3.59 1.22
C THR A 51 -16.11 2.11 0.88
N MET A 52 -15.23 1.28 1.45
CA MET A 52 -15.22 -0.16 1.21
C MET A 52 -16.52 -0.81 1.67
N PRO A 53 -17.10 -1.73 0.87
CA PRO A 53 -18.26 -2.50 1.30
C PRO A 53 -17.89 -3.49 2.42
N LYS A 54 -18.87 -3.87 3.25
CA LYS A 54 -18.67 -4.74 4.42
C LYS A 54 -17.87 -6.01 4.09
N LYS A 55 -18.21 -6.69 2.98
CA LYS A 55 -17.53 -7.90 2.51
C LYS A 55 -16.03 -7.71 2.20
N ALA A 56 -15.59 -6.48 1.92
CA ALA A 56 -14.18 -6.18 1.63
C ALA A 56 -13.38 -5.81 2.89
N TYR A 57 -14.01 -5.17 3.89
CA TYR A 57 -13.30 -4.78 5.10
C TYR A 57 -13.36 -5.81 6.24
N MET A 58 -14.28 -6.76 6.21
CA MET A 58 -14.40 -7.79 7.25
C MET A 58 -13.32 -8.87 7.10
N TYR A 59 -12.87 -9.38 8.24
CA TYR A 59 -12.09 -10.61 8.31
C TYR A 59 -13.00 -11.78 8.72
N ALA A 60 -12.70 -12.97 8.24
CA ALA A 60 -13.41 -14.21 8.62
C ALA A 60 -12.92 -14.68 10.00
N LEU A 61 -13.18 -13.89 11.02
CA LEU A 61 -12.94 -14.14 12.43
C LEU A 61 -14.29 -14.13 13.17
N PRO A 62 -14.37 -14.61 14.42
CA PRO A 62 -15.55 -14.41 15.24
C PRO A 62 -16.01 -12.96 15.21
N TYR A 63 -17.33 -12.74 15.08
CA TYR A 63 -17.88 -11.41 14.80
C TYR A 63 -17.55 -10.38 15.90
N GLU A 64 -17.34 -10.85 17.12
CA GLU A 64 -16.94 -10.09 18.30
C GLU A 64 -15.60 -9.36 18.08
N ALA A 65 -14.68 -9.94 17.30
CA ALA A 65 -13.43 -9.27 16.93
C ALA A 65 -13.70 -7.91 16.23
N TYR A 66 -14.76 -7.84 15.42
CA TYR A 66 -15.16 -6.59 14.79
C TYR A 66 -15.94 -5.66 15.73
N THR A 67 -16.95 -6.18 16.43
CA THR A 67 -17.87 -5.35 17.23
C THR A 67 -17.22 -4.80 18.49
N GLU A 68 -16.40 -5.60 19.18
CA GLU A 68 -15.78 -5.23 20.45
C GLU A 68 -14.38 -4.67 20.27
N HIS A 69 -13.58 -5.28 19.37
CA HIS A 69 -12.16 -4.94 19.21
C HIS A 69 -11.86 -4.11 17.95
N LYS A 70 -12.89 -3.73 17.17
CA LYS A 70 -12.77 -2.90 15.96
C LYS A 70 -11.83 -3.52 14.89
N VAL A 71 -11.68 -4.86 14.90
CA VAL A 71 -10.85 -5.58 13.94
C VAL A 71 -11.52 -5.60 12.58
N ARG A 72 -11.00 -4.78 11.67
CA ARG A 72 -11.41 -4.68 10.28
C ARG A 72 -10.26 -4.21 9.41
N ARG A 73 -10.42 -4.27 8.09
CA ARG A 73 -9.51 -3.60 7.16
C ARG A 73 -9.80 -2.10 7.18
N TYR A 74 -8.78 -1.29 7.41
CA TYR A 74 -8.83 0.17 7.32
C TYR A 74 -8.20 0.66 6.02
N GLY A 75 -7.04 0.13 5.64
CA GLY A 75 -6.24 0.59 4.52
C GLY A 75 -5.39 1.81 4.88
N PHE A 76 -4.35 2.04 4.10
CA PHE A 76 -3.39 3.15 4.30
C PHE A 76 -2.95 3.70 2.95
N HIS A 77 -2.13 4.75 2.94
CA HIS A 77 -1.78 5.55 1.77
C HIS A 77 -3.03 6.17 1.08
N GLY A 78 -4.07 6.42 1.87
CA GLY A 78 -5.37 6.83 1.34
C GLY A 78 -5.33 8.14 0.59
N THR A 79 -4.56 9.11 1.06
CA THR A 79 -4.37 10.40 0.36
C THR A 79 -3.73 10.20 -1.02
N SER A 80 -2.71 9.32 -1.10
CA SER A 80 -2.06 8.98 -2.37
C SER A 80 -3.03 8.27 -3.32
N HIS A 81 -3.68 7.19 -2.85
CA HIS A 81 -4.65 6.44 -3.66
C HIS A 81 -5.78 7.32 -4.19
N ARG A 82 -6.32 8.19 -3.35
CA ARG A 82 -7.36 9.16 -3.74
C ARG A 82 -6.87 10.11 -4.82
N TYR A 83 -5.68 10.66 -4.65
CA TYR A 83 -5.12 11.63 -5.59
C TYR A 83 -4.86 10.99 -6.96
N VAL A 84 -4.08 9.91 -7.00
CA VAL A 84 -3.66 9.30 -8.27
C VAL A 84 -4.83 8.62 -9.00
N SER A 85 -5.78 8.01 -8.28
CA SER A 85 -7.00 7.48 -8.91
C SER A 85 -7.85 8.59 -9.52
N GLY A 86 -7.98 9.73 -8.84
CA GLY A 86 -8.67 10.90 -9.37
C GLY A 86 -8.01 11.45 -10.64
N ARG A 87 -6.67 11.42 -10.74
CA ARG A 87 -5.94 11.79 -11.97
C ARG A 87 -6.22 10.82 -13.10
N ALA A 88 -6.17 9.51 -12.85
CA ALA A 88 -6.49 8.49 -13.84
C ALA A 88 -7.94 8.60 -14.34
N ILE A 89 -8.88 8.78 -13.41
CA ILE A 89 -10.31 8.94 -13.76
C ILE A 89 -10.52 10.14 -14.68
N LYS A 90 -9.89 11.28 -14.42
CA LYS A 90 -9.99 12.45 -15.30
C LYS A 90 -9.48 12.17 -16.73
N LYS A 91 -8.44 11.35 -16.88
CA LYS A 91 -7.98 10.91 -18.19
C LYS A 91 -9.00 10.00 -18.87
N LEU A 92 -9.57 9.04 -18.15
CA LEU A 92 -10.60 8.14 -18.68
C LEU A 92 -11.87 8.91 -19.08
N GLU A 93 -12.28 9.93 -18.30
CA GLU A 93 -13.38 10.84 -18.65
C GLU A 93 -13.09 11.62 -19.94
N ALA A 94 -11.86 12.08 -20.12
CA ALA A 94 -11.45 12.76 -21.37
C ALA A 94 -11.48 11.83 -22.60
N LEU A 95 -11.39 10.51 -22.38
CA LEU A 95 -11.57 9.49 -23.42
C LEU A 95 -13.05 9.07 -23.60
N GLY A 96 -13.98 9.74 -22.92
CA GLY A 96 -15.43 9.53 -23.07
C GLY A 96 -16.05 8.53 -22.10
N MET A 97 -15.28 8.00 -21.14
CA MET A 97 -15.81 7.10 -20.12
C MET A 97 -16.56 7.88 -19.05
N LYS A 98 -17.69 7.38 -18.55
CA LYS A 98 -18.38 7.99 -17.42
C LYS A 98 -17.64 7.64 -16.13
N LYS A 99 -17.54 8.59 -15.20
CA LYS A 99 -16.85 8.40 -13.92
C LYS A 99 -17.32 7.18 -13.17
N GLU A 100 -18.62 6.97 -13.08
CA GLU A 100 -19.25 5.85 -12.36
C GLU A 100 -18.87 4.48 -12.89
N ASP A 101 -18.50 4.39 -14.18
CA ASP A 101 -18.14 3.14 -14.84
C ASP A 101 -16.63 2.83 -14.72
N THR A 102 -15.81 3.79 -14.26
CA THR A 102 -14.35 3.64 -14.22
C THR A 102 -13.90 2.61 -13.19
N ARG A 103 -12.93 1.78 -13.60
CA ARG A 103 -12.29 0.73 -12.78
C ARG A 103 -10.78 0.95 -12.77
N VAL A 104 -10.27 1.44 -11.67
CA VAL A 104 -8.86 1.84 -11.54
C VAL A 104 -8.18 1.03 -10.44
N ILE A 105 -6.99 0.51 -10.72
CA ILE A 105 -6.12 -0.10 -9.71
C ILE A 105 -4.95 0.84 -9.49
N THR A 106 -4.75 1.28 -8.25
CA THR A 106 -3.63 2.14 -7.89
C THR A 106 -2.61 1.36 -7.09
N CYS A 107 -1.35 1.45 -7.50
CA CYS A 107 -0.21 0.77 -6.90
C CYS A 107 0.75 1.83 -6.35
N HIS A 108 0.66 2.10 -5.05
CA HIS A 108 1.59 2.95 -4.32
C HIS A 108 2.77 2.10 -3.90
N LEU A 109 3.90 2.19 -4.61
CA LEU A 109 5.06 1.33 -4.45
C LEU A 109 6.25 2.16 -3.96
N GLY A 110 6.49 2.13 -2.67
CA GLY A 110 7.61 2.80 -1.99
C GLY A 110 8.25 1.86 -0.95
N ASN A 111 8.91 2.42 0.05
CA ASN A 111 9.37 1.64 1.21
C ASN A 111 8.18 1.02 1.97
N GLY A 112 7.06 1.75 2.10
CA GLY A 112 5.73 1.19 2.33
C GLY A 112 5.03 1.02 0.99
N SER A 113 4.31 -0.09 0.78
CA SER A 113 3.63 -0.37 -0.48
C SER A 113 2.22 -0.89 -0.26
N SER A 114 1.29 -0.40 -1.06
CA SER A 114 -0.10 -0.87 -1.04
C SER A 114 -0.76 -0.70 -2.41
N LEU A 115 -1.83 -1.47 -2.62
CA LEU A 115 -2.69 -1.35 -3.78
C LEU A 115 -4.11 -1.01 -3.33
N SER A 116 -4.86 -0.33 -4.18
CA SER A 116 -6.29 -0.05 -3.96
C SER A 116 -7.09 -0.30 -5.24
N ALA A 117 -8.22 -0.96 -5.10
CA ALA A 117 -9.23 -1.13 -6.13
C ALA A 117 -10.24 0.02 -6.02
N VAL A 118 -10.42 0.75 -7.11
CA VAL A 118 -11.25 1.96 -7.17
C VAL A 118 -12.30 1.81 -8.26
N LYS A 119 -13.56 1.96 -7.89
CA LYS A 119 -14.69 1.95 -8.82
C LYS A 119 -15.49 3.24 -8.69
N GLY A 120 -15.68 3.95 -9.81
CA GLY A 120 -16.43 5.21 -9.81
C GLY A 120 -15.86 6.27 -8.86
N GLY A 121 -14.55 6.26 -8.60
CA GLY A 121 -13.88 7.16 -7.67
C GLY A 121 -14.03 6.81 -6.19
N LYS A 122 -14.51 5.60 -5.86
CA LYS A 122 -14.61 5.09 -4.48
C LYS A 122 -13.68 3.91 -4.28
N CYS A 123 -13.00 3.85 -3.14
CA CYS A 123 -12.25 2.67 -2.72
C CYS A 123 -13.23 1.52 -2.47
N VAL A 124 -13.04 0.39 -3.16
CA VAL A 124 -13.84 -0.82 -2.97
C VAL A 124 -13.06 -1.95 -2.33
N ASP A 125 -11.73 -1.91 -2.41
CA ASP A 125 -10.80 -2.80 -1.69
C ASP A 125 -9.41 -2.17 -1.60
N THR A 126 -8.59 -2.61 -0.63
CA THR A 126 -7.19 -2.17 -0.50
C THR A 126 -6.35 -3.27 0.15
N SER A 127 -5.05 -3.31 -0.14
CA SER A 127 -4.18 -4.41 0.28
C SER A 127 -3.75 -4.36 1.75
N MET A 128 -3.54 -3.17 2.32
CA MET A 128 -3.25 -3.04 3.75
C MET A 128 -4.50 -3.32 4.58
N GLY A 129 -4.32 -3.76 5.81
CA GLY A 129 -5.37 -4.35 6.65
C GLY A 129 -5.75 -3.51 7.85
N LEU A 130 -5.84 -4.19 9.01
CA LEU A 130 -5.95 -3.57 10.33
C LEU A 130 -4.76 -2.63 10.57
N THR A 131 -3.57 -3.08 10.16
CA THR A 131 -2.31 -2.36 10.25
C THR A 131 -1.66 -2.27 8.86
N PRO A 132 -0.64 -1.42 8.66
CA PRO A 132 0.09 -1.34 7.40
C PRO A 132 1.08 -2.51 7.18
N LEU A 133 0.99 -3.58 7.98
CA LEU A 133 1.79 -4.80 7.81
C LEU A 133 1.25 -5.71 6.70
N LYS A 134 -0.10 -5.85 6.62
CA LYS A 134 -0.76 -6.71 5.63
C LYS A 134 -0.59 -6.17 4.21
N GLY A 135 -0.60 -7.05 3.23
CA GLY A 135 -0.57 -6.70 1.81
C GLY A 135 0.64 -7.27 1.11
N VAL A 136 1.22 -6.52 0.19
CA VAL A 136 2.46 -6.88 -0.50
C VAL A 136 3.65 -6.78 0.46
N PRO A 137 4.74 -7.54 0.25
CA PRO A 137 5.97 -7.33 1.00
C PRO A 137 6.51 -5.92 0.74
N MET A 138 7.21 -5.35 1.72
CA MET A 138 7.68 -3.97 1.68
C MET A 138 9.18 -3.92 2.04
N GLY A 139 9.76 -2.76 2.19
CA GLY A 139 11.17 -2.63 2.52
C GLY A 139 11.60 -3.49 3.71
N THR A 140 10.86 -3.41 4.82
CA THR A 140 11.16 -4.17 6.06
C THR A 140 9.99 -5.02 6.57
N ARG A 141 8.79 -4.88 5.99
CA ARG A 141 7.57 -5.59 6.41
C ARG A 141 7.33 -6.81 5.55
N CYS A 142 6.92 -7.91 6.19
CA CYS A 142 6.71 -9.19 5.50
C CYS A 142 5.52 -9.18 4.51
N GLY A 143 4.54 -8.29 4.69
CA GLY A 143 3.26 -8.37 3.97
C GLY A 143 2.39 -9.52 4.49
N SER A 144 1.49 -9.99 3.62
CA SER A 144 0.61 -11.13 3.94
C SER A 144 1.40 -12.44 3.97
N ILE A 145 1.32 -13.13 5.10
CA ILE A 145 1.86 -14.47 5.32
C ILE A 145 0.77 -15.38 5.86
N ASP A 146 1.02 -16.69 5.92
CA ASP A 146 0.18 -17.64 6.64
C ASP A 146 0.20 -17.27 8.14
N PRO A 147 -0.96 -17.05 8.79
CA PRO A 147 -1.04 -16.72 10.21
C PRO A 147 -0.37 -17.76 11.12
N ALA A 148 -0.34 -19.04 10.73
CA ALA A 148 0.28 -20.11 11.49
C ALA A 148 1.82 -19.99 11.57
N ILE A 149 2.45 -19.20 10.69
CA ILE A 149 3.90 -18.95 10.75
C ILE A 149 4.30 -18.26 12.07
N MET A 150 3.46 -17.36 12.59
CA MET A 150 3.77 -16.62 13.81
C MET A 150 3.93 -17.55 15.03
N PRO A 151 2.90 -18.33 15.43
CA PRO A 151 3.05 -19.23 16.56
C PRO A 151 4.10 -20.32 16.31
N TYR A 152 4.27 -20.78 15.08
CA TYR A 152 5.30 -21.75 14.71
C TYR A 152 6.71 -21.21 15.00
N LEU A 153 7.04 -20.00 14.52
CA LEU A 153 8.34 -19.38 14.76
C LEU A 153 8.55 -19.05 16.26
N MET A 154 7.52 -18.53 16.95
CA MET A 154 7.59 -18.25 18.38
C MET A 154 7.96 -19.52 19.17
N GLY A 155 7.34 -20.66 18.86
CA GLY A 155 7.65 -21.93 19.47
C GLY A 155 9.07 -22.45 19.17
N ARG A 156 9.63 -22.12 17.99
CA ARG A 156 10.97 -22.56 17.59
C ARG A 156 12.10 -21.67 18.11
N THR A 157 11.83 -20.38 18.26
CA THR A 157 12.85 -19.36 18.55
C THR A 157 12.74 -18.79 19.96
N GLY A 158 11.63 -19.03 20.65
CA GLY A 158 11.35 -18.45 21.96
C GLY A 158 10.96 -16.96 21.92
N MET A 159 10.75 -16.37 20.73
CA MET A 159 10.33 -14.97 20.62
C MET A 159 9.01 -14.72 21.30
N SER A 160 8.93 -13.64 22.07
CA SER A 160 7.68 -13.08 22.58
C SER A 160 6.82 -12.50 21.46
N ALA A 161 5.56 -12.20 21.72
CA ALA A 161 4.66 -11.55 20.74
C ALA A 161 5.21 -10.20 20.25
N GLN A 162 5.83 -9.41 21.14
CA GLN A 162 6.43 -8.11 20.79
C GLN A 162 7.67 -8.27 19.89
N GLU A 163 8.49 -9.28 20.15
CA GLU A 163 9.66 -9.59 19.31
C GLU A 163 9.22 -10.11 17.95
N MET A 164 8.15 -10.92 17.87
CA MET A 164 7.56 -11.38 16.63
C MET A 164 6.97 -10.22 15.83
N ASP A 165 6.28 -9.28 16.47
CA ASP A 165 5.80 -8.05 15.80
C ASP A 165 6.96 -7.26 15.20
N THR A 166 8.03 -7.06 15.97
CA THR A 166 9.27 -6.40 15.50
C THR A 166 9.91 -7.16 14.34
N TYR A 167 9.95 -8.49 14.41
CA TYR A 167 10.49 -9.34 13.35
C TYR A 167 9.73 -9.13 12.03
N MET A 168 8.41 -9.15 12.07
CA MET A 168 7.56 -9.00 10.89
C MET A 168 7.59 -7.57 10.31
N ASN A 169 7.68 -6.55 11.17
CA ASN A 169 7.60 -5.15 10.75
C ASN A 169 8.95 -4.54 10.36
N LYS A 170 10.07 -4.97 10.99
CA LYS A 170 11.37 -4.28 10.90
C LYS A 170 12.51 -5.16 10.38
N LYS A 171 12.36 -6.50 10.38
CA LYS A 171 13.43 -7.43 10.01
C LYS A 171 13.07 -8.34 8.83
N SER A 172 11.94 -8.12 8.22
CA SER A 172 11.38 -8.92 7.13
C SER A 172 11.40 -8.17 5.80
N GLY A 173 10.50 -8.48 4.90
CA GLY A 173 10.36 -7.83 3.61
C GLY A 173 11.61 -7.94 2.73
N MET A 174 11.88 -6.91 1.97
CA MET A 174 13.04 -6.87 1.07
C MET A 174 14.36 -7.00 1.83
N LEU A 175 14.50 -6.32 2.96
CA LEU A 175 15.67 -6.43 3.84
C LEU A 175 15.89 -7.87 4.32
N GLY A 176 14.86 -8.48 4.90
CA GLY A 176 14.98 -9.82 5.48
C GLY A 176 15.23 -10.89 4.43
N LEU A 177 14.57 -10.81 3.28
CA LEU A 177 14.72 -11.79 2.21
C LEU A 177 16.07 -11.65 1.50
N SER A 178 16.46 -10.44 1.12
CA SER A 178 17.72 -10.20 0.43
C SER A 178 18.95 -10.34 1.34
N GLY A 179 18.82 -9.94 2.60
CA GLY A 179 19.96 -9.78 3.51
C GLY A 179 20.88 -8.60 3.16
N VAL A 180 20.42 -7.71 2.27
CA VAL A 180 21.23 -6.58 1.75
C VAL A 180 20.67 -5.25 2.23
N SER A 181 19.44 -4.90 1.82
CA SER A 181 18.87 -3.58 2.06
C SER A 181 17.34 -3.62 1.93
N SER A 182 16.68 -2.61 2.50
CA SER A 182 15.28 -2.31 2.25
C SER A 182 15.07 -1.41 1.02
N ASP A 183 16.16 -0.82 0.49
CA ASP A 183 16.12 0.11 -0.63
C ASP A 183 16.23 -0.61 -1.97
N PHE A 184 15.27 -0.38 -2.86
CA PHE A 184 15.25 -1.02 -4.19
C PHE A 184 16.43 -0.62 -5.08
N ARG A 185 17.06 0.52 -4.84
CA ARG A 185 18.28 0.94 -5.56
C ARG A 185 19.46 0.04 -5.20
N ASP A 186 19.61 -0.26 -3.91
CA ASP A 186 20.65 -1.16 -3.42
C ASP A 186 20.40 -2.59 -3.89
N LEU A 187 19.13 -3.03 -3.85
CA LEU A 187 18.73 -4.35 -4.38
C LEU A 187 19.01 -4.47 -5.88
N SER A 188 18.77 -3.40 -6.65
CA SER A 188 19.08 -3.36 -8.08
C SER A 188 20.59 -3.48 -8.32
N ALA A 189 21.39 -2.76 -7.56
CA ALA A 189 22.86 -2.84 -7.64
C ALA A 189 23.36 -4.23 -7.25
N ALA A 190 22.87 -4.80 -6.16
CA ALA A 190 23.22 -6.15 -5.70
C ALA A 190 22.82 -7.24 -6.72
N THR A 191 21.64 -7.12 -7.32
CA THR A 191 21.19 -8.03 -8.39
C THR A 191 22.13 -8.00 -9.58
N LYS A 192 22.52 -6.81 -10.04
CA LYS A 192 23.48 -6.65 -11.14
C LYS A 192 24.87 -7.21 -10.81
N ALA A 193 25.22 -7.22 -9.52
CA ALA A 193 26.46 -7.83 -9.02
C ALA A 193 26.34 -9.37 -8.82
N GLY A 194 25.23 -9.99 -9.18
CA GLY A 194 25.01 -11.44 -9.12
C GLY A 194 24.47 -11.94 -7.77
N ASN A 195 23.93 -11.07 -6.91
CA ASN A 195 23.31 -11.50 -5.65
C ASN A 195 21.93 -12.12 -5.89
N GLU A 196 21.84 -13.45 -5.81
CA GLU A 196 20.63 -14.21 -6.07
C GLU A 196 19.47 -13.89 -5.11
N ARG A 197 19.78 -13.63 -3.83
CA ARG A 197 18.74 -13.27 -2.85
C ARG A 197 18.16 -11.89 -3.11
N ALA A 198 18.95 -10.93 -3.58
CA ALA A 198 18.46 -9.62 -3.99
C ALA A 198 17.58 -9.73 -5.25
N ALA A 199 17.95 -10.57 -6.21
CA ALA A 199 17.12 -10.87 -7.38
C ALA A 199 15.78 -11.49 -6.96
N LEU A 200 15.82 -12.55 -6.15
CA LEU A 200 14.62 -13.22 -5.62
C LEU A 200 13.70 -12.25 -4.85
N ALA A 201 14.25 -11.35 -4.05
CA ALA A 201 13.45 -10.37 -3.30
C ALA A 201 12.67 -9.43 -4.25
N ARG A 202 13.29 -8.94 -5.33
CA ARG A 202 12.65 -8.12 -6.35
C ARG A 202 11.58 -8.89 -7.13
N GLU A 203 11.87 -10.11 -7.53
CA GLU A 203 10.93 -11.01 -8.21
C GLU A 203 9.71 -11.30 -7.35
N LEU A 204 9.92 -11.66 -6.09
CA LEU A 204 8.84 -11.92 -5.14
C LEU A 204 7.96 -10.68 -4.93
N PHE A 205 8.55 -9.50 -4.80
CA PHE A 205 7.81 -8.25 -4.70
C PHE A 205 6.90 -8.04 -5.92
N CYS A 206 7.46 -8.12 -7.12
CA CYS A 206 6.72 -7.93 -8.38
C CYS A 206 5.61 -8.98 -8.53
N TYR A 207 5.91 -10.24 -8.22
CA TYR A 207 4.93 -11.34 -8.24
C TYR A 207 3.75 -11.06 -7.30
N LYS A 208 4.02 -10.60 -6.07
CA LYS A 208 2.96 -10.27 -5.11
C LYS A 208 2.13 -9.06 -5.53
N VAL A 209 2.75 -8.03 -6.10
CA VAL A 209 2.02 -6.88 -6.65
C VAL A 209 1.12 -7.33 -7.81
N LYS A 210 1.65 -8.13 -8.74
CA LYS A 210 0.88 -8.71 -9.86
C LYS A 210 -0.32 -9.53 -9.39
N GLN A 211 -0.15 -10.37 -8.35
CA GLN A 211 -1.26 -11.14 -7.76
C GLN A 211 -2.39 -10.22 -7.25
N TYR A 212 -2.06 -9.11 -6.58
CA TYR A 212 -3.05 -8.14 -6.13
C TYR A 212 -3.74 -7.42 -7.29
N ILE A 213 -3.01 -7.08 -8.36
CA ILE A 213 -3.63 -6.50 -9.57
C ILE A 213 -4.66 -7.48 -10.15
N GLY A 214 -4.32 -8.75 -10.31
CA GLY A 214 -5.25 -9.77 -10.79
C GLY A 214 -6.47 -9.95 -9.91
N ALA A 215 -6.27 -10.01 -8.58
CA ALA A 215 -7.36 -10.10 -7.60
C ALA A 215 -8.30 -8.89 -7.67
N TYR A 216 -7.75 -7.70 -7.84
CA TYR A 216 -8.55 -6.47 -7.92
C TYR A 216 -9.22 -6.30 -9.28
N ALA A 217 -8.61 -6.72 -10.37
CA ALA A 217 -9.25 -6.80 -11.67
C ALA A 217 -10.48 -7.72 -11.62
N ALA A 218 -10.36 -8.88 -10.95
CA ALA A 218 -11.50 -9.79 -10.73
C ALA A 218 -12.58 -9.14 -9.85
N SER A 219 -12.22 -8.47 -8.75
CA SER A 219 -13.17 -7.80 -7.84
C SER A 219 -13.91 -6.64 -8.49
N LEU A 220 -13.26 -5.94 -9.43
CA LEU A 220 -13.81 -4.81 -10.20
C LEU A 220 -14.64 -5.27 -11.42
N GLY A 221 -14.46 -6.52 -11.86
CA GLY A 221 -15.04 -7.03 -13.11
C GLY A 221 -14.32 -6.48 -14.36
N GLY A 222 -13.01 -6.28 -14.26
CA GLY A 222 -12.13 -5.72 -15.27
C GLY A 222 -11.32 -4.54 -14.75
N VAL A 223 -10.49 -3.94 -15.61
CA VAL A 223 -9.65 -2.78 -15.28
C VAL A 223 -9.54 -1.85 -16.49
N ASP A 224 -9.65 -0.55 -16.25
CA ASP A 224 -9.53 0.48 -17.29
C ASP A 224 -8.22 1.26 -17.17
N ALA A 225 -7.64 1.32 -15.96
CA ALA A 225 -6.32 1.89 -15.74
C ALA A 225 -5.61 1.25 -14.54
N ILE A 226 -4.30 1.03 -14.68
CA ILE A 226 -3.37 0.66 -13.61
C ILE A 226 -2.43 1.83 -13.40
N VAL A 227 -2.37 2.36 -12.18
CA VAL A 227 -1.52 3.51 -11.83
C VAL A 227 -0.38 3.05 -10.94
N LEU A 228 0.85 3.33 -11.35
CA LEU A 228 2.07 3.05 -10.59
C LEU A 228 2.63 4.38 -10.06
N THR A 229 2.79 4.50 -8.74
CA THR A 229 3.23 5.74 -8.09
C THR A 229 4.16 5.46 -6.91
N ALA A 230 4.60 6.49 -6.24
CA ALA A 230 5.62 6.51 -5.21
C ALA A 230 7.01 6.11 -5.72
N GLY A 231 7.99 6.12 -4.81
CA GLY A 231 9.41 6.09 -5.16
C GLY A 231 9.82 4.96 -6.09
N VAL A 232 9.35 3.75 -5.87
CA VAL A 232 9.64 2.58 -6.72
C VAL A 232 8.79 2.59 -7.98
N GLY A 233 7.47 2.83 -7.85
CA GLY A 233 6.55 2.83 -8.98
C GLY A 233 6.89 3.86 -10.04
N GLU A 234 7.33 5.06 -9.63
CA GLU A 234 7.68 6.15 -10.53
C GLU A 234 9.08 6.04 -11.12
N ASN A 235 10.06 5.51 -10.39
CA ASN A 235 11.46 5.63 -10.75
C ASN A 235 12.16 4.33 -11.17
N ASP A 236 11.52 3.15 -11.02
CA ASP A 236 12.12 1.88 -11.42
C ASP A 236 11.37 1.26 -12.62
N PRO A 237 11.83 1.51 -13.86
CA PRO A 237 11.19 0.96 -15.06
C PRO A 237 11.25 -0.57 -15.12
N PHE A 238 12.28 -1.18 -14.53
CA PHE A 238 12.43 -2.62 -14.48
C PHE A 238 11.35 -3.27 -13.57
N ILE A 239 11.09 -2.67 -12.41
CA ILE A 239 10.02 -3.13 -11.52
C ILE A 239 8.65 -2.97 -12.19
N ARG A 240 8.40 -1.85 -12.89
CA ARG A 240 7.14 -1.68 -13.65
C ARG A 240 6.98 -2.76 -14.74
N GLU A 241 8.05 -3.05 -15.49
CA GLU A 241 8.07 -4.09 -16.51
C GLU A 241 7.75 -5.47 -15.90
N MET A 242 8.44 -5.88 -14.85
CA MET A 242 8.21 -7.15 -14.17
C MET A 242 6.79 -7.29 -13.58
N ILE A 243 6.19 -6.20 -13.12
CA ILE A 243 4.82 -6.21 -12.60
C ILE A 243 3.80 -6.36 -13.73
N LEU A 244 3.99 -5.66 -14.85
CA LEU A 244 3.00 -5.55 -15.91
C LEU A 244 3.12 -6.67 -16.96
N GLU A 245 4.29 -7.22 -17.18
CA GLU A 245 4.49 -8.38 -18.06
C GLU A 245 3.55 -9.54 -17.68
N GLY A 246 2.86 -10.11 -18.68
CA GLY A 246 1.89 -11.20 -18.50
C GLY A 246 0.49 -10.72 -18.04
N LEU A 247 0.22 -9.41 -18.06
CA LEU A 247 -1.11 -8.85 -17.81
C LEU A 247 -1.84 -8.44 -19.11
N GLU A 248 -1.33 -8.82 -20.27
CA GLU A 248 -1.91 -8.50 -21.59
C GLU A 248 -3.34 -9.06 -21.72
N TYR A 249 -3.66 -10.14 -21.03
CA TYR A 249 -5.02 -10.68 -20.98
C TYR A 249 -6.05 -9.74 -20.33
N LEU A 250 -5.61 -8.71 -19.60
CA LEU A 250 -6.45 -7.64 -19.07
C LEU A 250 -6.64 -6.50 -20.09
N GLY A 251 -6.08 -6.61 -21.30
CA GLY A 251 -6.09 -5.56 -22.33
C GLY A 251 -4.98 -4.52 -22.16
N MET A 252 -3.99 -4.79 -21.31
CA MET A 252 -2.85 -3.89 -21.12
C MET A 252 -1.81 -4.15 -22.20
N ASP A 253 -1.35 -3.08 -22.90
CA ASP A 253 -0.26 -3.12 -23.87
C ASP A 253 0.76 -2.03 -23.51
N MET A 254 1.86 -2.45 -22.90
CA MET A 254 2.89 -1.52 -22.43
C MET A 254 3.88 -1.16 -23.53
N ASP A 255 4.21 0.12 -23.62
CA ASP A 255 5.35 0.61 -24.40
C ASP A 255 6.64 0.44 -23.59
N TYR A 256 7.35 -0.66 -23.83
CA TYR A 256 8.57 -1.04 -23.11
C TYR A 256 9.71 -0.04 -23.30
N ASP A 257 9.83 0.58 -24.47
CA ASP A 257 10.90 1.54 -24.76
C ASP A 257 10.60 2.89 -24.08
N TYR A 258 9.35 3.33 -24.18
CA TYR A 258 8.93 4.55 -23.48
C TYR A 258 8.96 4.36 -21.94
N ASN A 259 8.59 3.19 -21.42
CA ASN A 259 8.74 2.88 -19.99
C ASN A 259 10.18 3.10 -19.47
N LYS A 260 11.20 2.79 -20.29
CA LYS A 260 12.62 2.97 -19.91
C LYS A 260 13.09 4.41 -20.03
N SER A 261 12.50 5.18 -20.94
CA SER A 261 12.93 6.55 -21.30
C SER A 261 12.03 7.65 -20.77
N CYS A 262 10.87 7.33 -20.19
CA CYS A 262 9.91 8.32 -19.73
C CYS A 262 10.50 9.29 -18.69
N PRO A 263 10.12 10.59 -18.74
CA PRO A 263 10.69 11.59 -17.85
C PRO A 263 10.29 11.37 -16.39
N ARG A 264 11.25 11.52 -15.49
CA ARG A 264 11.02 11.46 -14.05
C ARG A 264 10.24 12.67 -13.54
N GLY A 265 9.43 12.46 -12.49
CA GLY A 265 8.68 13.53 -11.84
C GLY A 265 7.55 14.11 -12.68
N LYS A 266 7.15 13.42 -13.73
CA LYS A 266 5.99 13.78 -14.57
C LYS A 266 4.97 12.65 -14.60
N GLU A 267 3.71 13.05 -14.70
CA GLU A 267 2.62 12.11 -14.98
C GLU A 267 2.67 11.73 -16.46
N VAL A 268 2.88 10.45 -16.72
CA VAL A 268 3.01 9.89 -18.07
C VAL A 268 2.14 8.65 -18.23
N GLU A 269 1.76 8.37 -19.47
CA GLU A 269 1.12 7.11 -19.86
C GLU A 269 2.17 6.25 -20.56
N ILE A 270 2.35 5.01 -20.05
CA ILE A 270 3.32 4.05 -20.57
C ILE A 270 2.65 2.89 -21.32
N SER A 271 1.35 2.99 -21.62
CA SER A 271 0.62 2.13 -22.56
C SER A 271 0.75 2.66 -24.01
N LYS A 272 0.60 1.73 -24.98
CA LYS A 272 0.50 2.07 -26.41
C LYS A 272 -0.89 2.56 -26.76
#